data_80f9d1b2bae819d2d8c207d944cd33d5
#
_entry.id   80f9d1b2bae819d2d8c207d944cd33d5
#
_cell.length_a   1.000
_cell.length_b   1.000
_cell.length_c   1.000
_cell.angle_alpha   90.00
_cell.angle_beta   90.00
_cell.angle_gamma   90.00
#
_symmetry.space_group_name_H-M   'P 1'
#
loop_
_entity.id
_entity.type
_entity.pdbx_description
1 polymer ?
#
loop_
_entity_poly.entity_id
_entity_poly.type
_entity_poly.pdbx_seq_one_letter_code
_entity_poly.pdbx_strand_id
1 'polypeptide(L)'
;TNDWKLRNQIENTLTAYGYMLQYAGEGMDDPNRKNFYQQTLRTAYELTDATDIALLSLKTSAMYYDRIRTFAIQPAKSYSELQMQLETFTEDVSTAPLLYHEEKRLKAEMEKIYQSHESALTELFDKTWVTPFWTDNEAKEAMEILQSMLISTQDLAVMVSAVTLSLLRVFDNKKFNFLLEAYKHEELQVNQRALVGIVIAISKHEKRIALYPETVSRLSLLCEEESFRKNLYTIQMQLLITRETTKIDKKMREEIIPEMMKNAKQLNDPKFRFDESEDPEERNPEWEEWMDKSGMNDKIKEMGEWQMAGADVYMSSFAQLKQYPFFHQISHWFYPFDLNLPILSPLKKDFDSSAFSPLKLIVHSDYFCNSDKYSFALAILGMPQSMRDMSMQQMEEQARMNEEHRDKLEALMQKKKEAKGISRQYIQDLYRFFKLWKRHQEEEDIFRWKFNLWENSLLGD
;
A
#
# COMPACT_ATOMS: atom_id res chain seq x y z
N THR A 1 17.49 4.52 30.31
CA THR A 1 18.46 4.21 29.24
C THR A 1 19.86 4.56 29.72
N ASN A 2 20.87 3.78 29.35
CA ASN A 2 22.30 4.14 29.57
C ASN A 2 22.79 5.16 28.52
N ASP A 3 21.91 5.72 27.72
CA ASP A 3 22.25 6.74 26.73
C ASP A 3 22.42 8.09 27.42
N TRP A 4 23.66 8.44 27.67
CA TRP A 4 24.04 9.68 28.32
C TRP A 4 23.73 10.93 27.48
N LYS A 5 23.76 10.81 26.13
CA LYS A 5 23.40 11.92 25.22
C LYS A 5 21.92 12.27 25.35
N LEU A 6 21.05 11.27 25.30
CA LEU A 6 19.62 11.46 25.45
C LEU A 6 19.28 12.07 26.83
N ARG A 7 19.91 11.55 27.88
CA ARG A 7 19.72 12.08 29.24
C ARG A 7 20.14 13.54 29.33
N ASN A 8 21.31 13.89 28.80
CA ASN A 8 21.81 15.27 28.79
C ASN A 8 20.92 16.22 28.01
N GLN A 9 20.38 15.77 26.87
CA GLN A 9 19.44 16.56 26.09
C GLN A 9 18.13 16.82 26.85
N ILE A 10 17.60 15.82 27.55
CA ILE A 10 16.42 15.97 28.42
C ILE A 10 16.72 17.01 29.54
N GLU A 11 17.83 16.89 30.25
CA GLU A 11 18.22 17.81 31.33
C GLU A 11 18.37 19.24 30.81
N ASN A 12 19.04 19.43 29.66
CA ASN A 12 19.20 20.75 29.04
C ASN A 12 17.82 21.34 28.62
N THR A 13 16.94 20.56 28.09
CA THR A 13 15.58 21.00 27.67
C THR A 13 14.75 21.42 28.90
N LEU A 14 14.80 20.63 29.97
CA LEU A 14 14.13 20.97 31.24
C LEU A 14 14.67 22.24 31.85
N THR A 15 16.00 22.41 31.85
CA THR A 15 16.69 23.62 32.38
C THR A 15 16.29 24.86 31.56
N ALA A 16 16.31 24.77 30.22
CA ALA A 16 15.93 25.87 29.34
C ALA A 16 14.47 26.27 29.55
N TYR A 17 13.57 25.27 29.68
CA TYR A 17 12.16 25.51 30.00
C TYR A 17 11.97 26.17 31.37
N GLY A 18 12.74 25.74 32.39
CA GLY A 18 12.72 26.33 33.73
C GLY A 18 13.11 27.82 33.72
N TYR A 19 14.16 28.19 32.99
CA TYR A 19 14.55 29.61 32.82
C TYR A 19 13.45 30.41 32.09
N MET A 20 12.84 29.86 31.05
CA MET A 20 11.73 30.53 30.36
C MET A 20 10.57 30.83 31.31
N LEU A 21 10.20 29.87 32.17
CA LEU A 21 9.13 30.07 33.17
C LEU A 21 9.55 31.12 34.25
N GLN A 22 10.79 31.11 34.72
CA GLN A 22 11.29 32.08 35.67
C GLN A 22 11.19 33.51 35.10
N TYR A 23 11.73 33.75 33.89
CA TYR A 23 11.67 35.06 33.22
C TYR A 23 10.22 35.52 32.96
N ALA A 24 9.33 34.58 32.62
CA ALA A 24 7.90 34.90 32.50
C ALA A 24 7.27 35.31 33.84
N GLY A 25 7.64 34.63 34.94
CA GLY A 25 7.16 34.93 36.29
C GLY A 25 7.73 36.26 36.83
N GLU A 26 8.91 36.68 36.42
CA GLU A 26 9.49 37.99 36.72
C GLU A 26 8.93 39.12 35.88
N GLY A 27 7.99 38.85 34.99
CA GLY A 27 7.32 39.86 34.17
C GLY A 27 8.13 40.39 33.00
N MET A 28 9.21 39.71 32.64
CA MET A 28 10.05 40.08 31.47
C MET A 28 9.26 39.84 30.20
N ASP A 29 9.12 40.84 29.34
CA ASP A 29 8.52 40.70 28.01
C ASP A 29 9.57 40.25 27.01
N ASP A 30 9.38 39.04 26.47
CA ASP A 30 10.24 38.46 25.42
C ASP A 30 9.39 38.21 24.15
N PRO A 31 9.61 38.99 23.06
CA PRO A 31 8.91 38.81 21.79
C PRO A 31 9.07 37.40 21.21
N ASN A 32 10.19 36.72 21.52
CA ASN A 32 10.51 35.40 21.01
C ASN A 32 9.97 34.26 21.89
N ARG A 33 9.36 34.54 23.04
CA ARG A 33 8.89 33.52 23.99
C ARG A 33 8.03 32.45 23.32
N LYS A 34 7.11 32.86 22.45
CA LYS A 34 6.22 31.93 21.73
C LYS A 34 7.02 30.96 20.82
N ASN A 35 7.98 31.49 20.08
CA ASN A 35 8.83 30.68 19.20
C ASN A 35 9.72 29.72 20.01
N PHE A 36 10.31 30.23 21.09
CA PHE A 36 11.12 29.40 21.99
C PHE A 36 10.30 28.28 22.65
N TYR A 37 9.08 28.59 23.10
CA TYR A 37 8.16 27.57 23.64
C TYR A 37 7.81 26.50 22.60
N GLN A 38 7.47 26.91 21.38
CA GLN A 38 7.20 25.96 20.29
C GLN A 38 8.41 25.07 19.98
N GLN A 39 9.59 25.63 19.93
CA GLN A 39 10.84 24.88 19.72
C GLN A 39 11.09 23.89 20.85
N THR A 40 10.95 24.34 22.11
CA THR A 40 11.09 23.48 23.29
C THR A 40 10.09 22.32 23.26
N LEU A 41 8.85 22.59 22.85
CA LEU A 41 7.81 21.57 22.75
C LEU A 41 8.12 20.54 21.62
N ARG A 42 8.63 20.98 20.46
CA ARG A 42 9.14 20.06 19.41
C ARG A 42 10.21 19.14 19.96
N THR A 43 11.25 19.73 20.58
CA THR A 43 12.34 18.96 21.18
C THR A 43 11.85 17.98 22.24
N ALA A 44 10.88 18.38 23.09
CA ALA A 44 10.29 17.50 24.10
C ALA A 44 9.59 16.28 23.48
N TYR A 45 8.84 16.49 22.40
CA TYR A 45 8.23 15.38 21.64
C TYR A 45 9.27 14.45 21.05
N GLU A 46 10.30 14.98 20.38
CA GLU A 46 11.37 14.18 19.77
C GLU A 46 12.14 13.37 20.83
N LEU A 47 12.46 13.97 21.97
CA LEU A 47 13.12 13.29 23.08
C LEU A 47 12.24 12.20 23.71
N THR A 48 10.93 12.40 23.79
CA THR A 48 9.98 11.40 24.27
C THR A 48 9.99 10.21 23.33
N ASP A 49 9.83 10.44 22.03
CA ASP A 49 9.83 9.38 21.01
C ASP A 49 11.17 8.62 20.98
N ALA A 50 12.30 9.34 21.05
CA ALA A 50 13.62 8.74 21.10
C ALA A 50 13.82 7.88 22.36
N THR A 51 13.27 8.33 23.50
CA THR A 51 13.32 7.58 24.76
C THR A 51 12.49 6.29 24.67
N ASP A 52 11.29 6.38 24.12
CA ASP A 52 10.41 5.22 23.94
C ASP A 52 11.05 4.19 22.99
N ILE A 53 11.63 4.63 21.87
CA ILE A 53 12.34 3.75 20.95
C ILE A 53 13.52 3.07 21.65
N ALA A 54 14.36 3.82 22.38
CA ALA A 54 15.50 3.28 23.09
C ALA A 54 15.09 2.25 24.14
N LEU A 55 14.00 2.50 24.90
CA LEU A 55 13.48 1.58 25.89
C LEU A 55 12.87 0.31 25.28
N LEU A 56 12.05 0.49 24.24
CA LEU A 56 11.37 -0.63 23.58
C LEU A 56 12.35 -1.48 22.77
N SER A 57 13.40 -0.89 22.21
CA SER A 57 14.47 -1.65 21.54
C SER A 57 15.21 -2.60 22.49
N LEU A 58 15.17 -2.35 23.80
CA LEU A 58 15.76 -3.26 24.81
C LEU A 58 14.77 -4.32 25.32
N LYS A 59 13.47 -4.07 25.21
CA LYS A 59 12.45 -4.86 25.91
C LYS A 59 11.59 -5.76 24.99
N THR A 60 11.52 -5.46 23.70
CA THR A 60 10.62 -6.17 22.79
C THR A 60 11.35 -6.79 21.61
N SER A 61 10.83 -7.94 21.16
CA SER A 61 11.25 -8.63 19.94
C SER A 61 10.40 -8.26 18.71
N ALA A 62 9.64 -7.16 18.78
CA ALA A 62 8.89 -6.70 17.63
C ALA A 62 9.83 -6.36 16.46
N MET A 63 9.39 -6.66 15.23
CA MET A 63 10.24 -6.63 14.04
C MET A 63 10.82 -5.23 13.78
N TYR A 64 10.07 -4.18 14.05
CA TYR A 64 10.54 -2.80 13.98
C TYR A 64 11.82 -2.57 14.83
N TYR A 65 11.77 -2.97 16.09
CA TYR A 65 12.91 -2.79 17.01
C TYR A 65 14.03 -3.79 16.73
N ASP A 66 13.71 -4.95 16.18
CA ASP A 66 14.70 -5.92 15.75
C ASP A 66 15.52 -5.38 14.56
N ARG A 67 14.88 -4.73 13.61
CA ARG A 67 15.58 -4.02 12.51
C ARG A 67 16.45 -2.88 13.01
N ILE A 68 15.99 -2.08 13.97
CA ILE A 68 16.83 -1.04 14.61
C ILE A 68 18.08 -1.65 15.23
N ARG A 69 17.95 -2.77 15.95
CA ARG A 69 19.13 -3.46 16.53
C ARG A 69 20.07 -4.00 15.45
N THR A 70 19.52 -4.55 14.40
CA THR A 70 20.30 -5.06 13.26
C THR A 70 21.12 -3.92 12.64
N PHE A 71 20.50 -2.77 12.36
CA PHE A 71 21.21 -1.62 11.78
C PHE A 71 22.16 -0.92 12.75
N ALA A 72 21.98 -1.09 14.04
CA ALA A 72 22.98 -0.64 15.03
C ALA A 72 24.26 -1.48 15.00
N ILE A 73 24.19 -2.75 14.60
CA ILE A 73 25.34 -3.67 14.47
C ILE A 73 25.94 -3.59 13.06
N GLN A 74 25.08 -3.65 12.06
CA GLN A 74 25.43 -3.59 10.64
C GLN A 74 24.66 -2.43 10.00
N PRO A 75 25.26 -1.23 9.94
CA PRO A 75 24.57 -0.06 9.38
C PRO A 75 24.08 -0.31 7.96
N ALA A 76 22.86 0.14 7.67
CA ALA A 76 22.33 0.15 6.32
C ALA A 76 23.15 1.09 5.43
N LYS A 77 23.17 0.82 4.13
CA LYS A 77 23.75 1.71 3.11
C LYS A 77 23.16 3.12 3.21
N SER A 78 23.90 4.12 2.74
CA SER A 78 23.37 5.48 2.59
C SER A 78 22.23 5.52 1.55
N TYR A 79 21.40 6.55 1.60
CA TYR A 79 20.37 6.73 0.56
C TYR A 79 21.01 6.94 -0.82
N SER A 80 22.15 7.63 -0.90
CA SER A 80 22.89 7.80 -2.17
C SER A 80 23.41 6.50 -2.74
N GLU A 81 23.91 5.56 -1.91
CA GLU A 81 24.35 4.24 -2.36
C GLU A 81 23.17 3.39 -2.85
N LEU A 82 22.04 3.44 -2.14
CA LEU A 82 20.81 2.75 -2.54
C LEU A 82 20.22 3.35 -3.83
N GLN A 83 20.26 4.68 -3.96
CA GLN A 83 19.85 5.38 -5.19
C GLN A 83 20.64 4.87 -6.39
N MET A 84 21.95 4.84 -6.31
CA MET A 84 22.82 4.38 -7.40
C MET A 84 22.50 2.93 -7.79
N GLN A 85 22.23 2.05 -6.83
CA GLN A 85 21.86 0.66 -7.11
C GLN A 85 20.50 0.53 -7.80
N LEU A 86 19.53 1.36 -7.45
CA LEU A 86 18.21 1.37 -8.07
C LEU A 86 18.23 2.01 -9.46
N GLU A 87 19.04 3.05 -9.67
CA GLU A 87 19.18 3.71 -10.97
C GLU A 87 19.86 2.83 -12.01
N THR A 88 20.87 2.04 -11.62
CA THR A 88 21.57 1.14 -12.55
C THR A 88 20.73 -0.06 -12.99
N PHE A 89 19.70 -0.41 -12.23
CA PHE A 89 18.85 -1.57 -12.51
C PHE A 89 18.25 -1.57 -13.92
N THR A 90 17.68 -0.45 -14.36
CA THR A 90 17.05 -0.33 -15.68
C THR A 90 18.06 -0.49 -16.82
N GLU A 91 19.26 0.06 -16.65
CA GLU A 91 20.37 -0.08 -17.60
C GLU A 91 20.86 -1.53 -17.64
N ASP A 92 21.08 -2.15 -16.47
CA ASP A 92 21.53 -3.53 -16.36
C ASP A 92 20.56 -4.51 -17.02
N VAL A 93 19.24 -4.35 -16.78
CA VAL A 93 18.19 -5.17 -17.42
C VAL A 93 18.18 -5.00 -18.93
N SER A 94 18.37 -3.79 -19.44
CA SER A 94 18.38 -3.51 -20.89
C SER A 94 19.65 -3.97 -21.58
N THR A 95 20.77 -3.96 -20.87
CA THR A 95 22.11 -4.26 -21.40
C THR A 95 22.43 -5.77 -21.36
N ALA A 96 21.93 -6.49 -20.36
CA ALA A 96 22.21 -7.92 -20.19
C ALA A 96 21.92 -8.76 -21.45
N PRO A 97 20.78 -8.60 -22.18
CA PRO A 97 20.52 -9.35 -23.41
C PRO A 97 21.51 -9.05 -24.55
N LEU A 98 22.14 -7.88 -24.53
CA LEU A 98 23.14 -7.49 -25.53
C LEU A 98 24.51 -8.10 -25.25
N LEU A 99 24.81 -8.35 -23.97
CA LEU A 99 26.12 -8.91 -23.54
C LEU A 99 26.11 -10.43 -23.47
N TYR A 100 24.98 -11.04 -23.14
CA TYR A 100 24.89 -12.49 -22.90
C TYR A 100 23.96 -13.13 -23.93
N HIS A 101 24.58 -13.76 -24.97
CA HIS A 101 23.82 -14.39 -26.05
C HIS A 101 23.40 -15.84 -25.74
N GLU A 102 24.06 -16.48 -24.76
CA GLU A 102 23.70 -17.82 -24.29
C GLU A 102 22.53 -17.74 -23.31
N GLU A 103 21.39 -18.36 -23.65
CA GLU A 103 20.13 -18.28 -22.87
C GLU A 103 20.32 -18.62 -21.38
N LYS A 104 21.13 -19.66 -21.09
CA LYS A 104 21.40 -20.08 -19.72
C LYS A 104 22.18 -19.03 -18.92
N ARG A 105 23.15 -18.36 -19.55
CA ARG A 105 23.95 -17.28 -18.94
C ARG A 105 23.12 -16.02 -18.77
N LEU A 106 22.33 -15.66 -19.78
CA LEU A 106 21.44 -14.52 -19.72
C LEU A 106 20.44 -14.69 -18.56
N LYS A 107 19.81 -15.86 -18.45
CA LYS A 107 18.87 -16.13 -17.35
C LYS A 107 19.54 -16.00 -15.98
N ALA A 108 20.73 -16.55 -15.80
CA ALA A 108 21.46 -16.48 -14.55
C ALA A 108 21.88 -15.05 -14.19
N GLU A 109 22.27 -14.24 -15.20
CA GLU A 109 22.65 -12.84 -14.97
C GLU A 109 21.43 -11.97 -14.68
N MET A 110 20.34 -12.16 -15.41
CA MET A 110 19.06 -11.48 -15.11
C MET A 110 18.60 -11.78 -13.68
N GLU A 111 18.68 -13.03 -13.24
CA GLU A 111 18.31 -13.40 -11.87
C GLU A 111 19.15 -12.66 -10.82
N LYS A 112 20.45 -12.50 -11.02
CA LYS A 112 21.32 -11.72 -10.13
C LYS A 112 20.98 -10.23 -10.12
N ILE A 113 20.71 -9.65 -11.29
CA ILE A 113 20.31 -8.24 -11.43
C ILE A 113 19.03 -8.01 -10.61
N TYR A 114 18.01 -8.84 -10.77
CA TYR A 114 16.76 -8.73 -10.03
C TYR A 114 16.94 -8.97 -8.52
N GLN A 115 17.75 -9.94 -8.11
CA GLN A 115 18.04 -10.19 -6.70
C GLN A 115 18.76 -9.00 -6.05
N SER A 116 19.71 -8.39 -6.77
CA SER A 116 20.42 -7.19 -6.32
C SER A 116 19.44 -6.02 -6.13
N HIS A 117 18.56 -5.80 -7.09
CA HIS A 117 17.52 -4.76 -7.04
C HIS A 117 16.55 -5.00 -5.88
N GLU A 118 16.01 -6.21 -5.73
CA GLU A 118 15.09 -6.56 -4.64
C GLU A 118 15.74 -6.37 -3.26
N SER A 119 17.03 -6.73 -3.14
CA SER A 119 17.80 -6.50 -1.93
C SER A 119 17.97 -5.02 -1.62
N ALA A 120 18.32 -4.20 -2.62
CA ALA A 120 18.47 -2.76 -2.46
C ALA A 120 17.13 -2.08 -2.08
N LEU A 121 16.05 -2.47 -2.75
CA LEU A 121 14.71 -1.95 -2.46
C LEU A 121 14.22 -2.33 -1.06
N THR A 122 14.49 -3.57 -0.65
CA THR A 122 14.17 -4.04 0.71
C THR A 122 14.96 -3.26 1.76
N GLU A 123 16.24 -3.03 1.52
CA GLU A 123 17.10 -2.25 2.43
C GLU A 123 16.65 -0.79 2.48
N LEU A 124 16.28 -0.18 1.34
CA LEU A 124 15.70 1.17 1.28
C LEU A 124 14.41 1.26 2.10
N PHE A 125 13.52 0.27 1.94
CA PHE A 125 12.27 0.22 2.70
C PHE A 125 12.54 0.10 4.20
N ASP A 126 13.32 -0.89 4.62
CA ASP A 126 13.61 -1.15 6.02
C ASP A 126 14.31 0.05 6.68
N LYS A 127 15.34 0.63 6.02
CA LYS A 127 16.02 1.84 6.50
C LYS A 127 15.04 3.00 6.67
N THR A 128 14.23 3.27 5.66
CA THR A 128 13.27 4.37 5.69
C THR A 128 12.21 4.18 6.77
N TRP A 129 11.72 2.95 6.94
CA TRP A 129 10.72 2.60 7.94
C TRP A 129 11.24 2.74 9.36
N VAL A 130 12.45 2.22 9.67
CA VAL A 130 12.94 2.14 11.05
C VAL A 130 13.82 3.31 11.50
N THR A 131 14.26 4.18 10.58
CA THR A 131 14.95 5.43 10.96
C THR A 131 13.93 6.43 11.49
N PRO A 132 13.90 6.74 12.79
CA PRO A 132 12.81 7.53 13.34
C PRO A 132 12.86 8.99 12.88
N PHE A 133 14.04 9.59 12.85
CA PHE A 133 14.27 10.98 12.46
C PHE A 133 15.34 11.05 11.39
N TRP A 134 15.03 11.69 10.27
CA TRP A 134 16.00 11.97 9.24
C TRP A 134 16.91 13.14 9.63
N THR A 135 18.19 13.01 9.39
CA THR A 135 19.13 14.13 9.33
C THR A 135 18.81 15.02 8.13
N ASP A 136 19.38 16.22 8.05
CA ASP A 136 19.19 17.10 6.88
C ASP A 136 19.75 16.46 5.61
N ASN A 137 20.86 15.74 5.74
CA ASN A 137 21.48 15.02 4.63
C ASN A 137 20.60 13.87 4.15
N GLU A 138 20.07 13.04 5.04
CA GLU A 138 19.16 11.94 4.67
C GLU A 138 17.86 12.44 4.02
N ALA A 139 17.32 13.55 4.51
CA ALA A 139 16.15 14.18 3.90
C ALA A 139 16.44 14.67 2.47
N LYS A 140 17.64 15.25 2.26
CA LYS A 140 18.08 15.68 0.93
C LYS A 140 18.29 14.50 0.00
N GLU A 141 19.02 13.47 0.40
CA GLU A 141 19.24 12.25 -0.39
C GLU A 141 17.92 11.53 -0.72
N ALA A 142 17.00 11.45 0.24
CA ALA A 142 15.68 10.90 0.03
C ALA A 142 14.87 11.67 -1.02
N MET A 143 15.03 13.00 -1.05
CA MET A 143 14.42 13.85 -2.05
C MET A 143 15.05 13.67 -3.44
N GLU A 144 16.37 13.43 -3.51
CA GLU A 144 17.07 13.11 -4.76
C GLU A 144 16.56 11.79 -5.35
N ILE A 145 16.31 10.76 -4.51
CA ILE A 145 15.65 9.51 -4.93
C ILE A 145 14.26 9.81 -5.53
N LEU A 146 13.44 10.60 -4.85
CA LEU A 146 12.08 10.93 -5.31
C LEU A 146 12.07 11.63 -6.67
N GLN A 147 13.08 12.44 -6.93
CA GLN A 147 13.20 13.24 -8.16
C GLN A 147 13.95 12.52 -9.28
N SER A 148 14.50 11.34 -9.02
CA SER A 148 15.24 10.59 -10.03
C SER A 148 14.29 10.04 -11.11
N MET A 149 14.59 10.35 -12.36
CA MET A 149 13.90 9.81 -13.52
C MET A 149 14.34 8.38 -13.90
N LEU A 150 15.40 7.87 -13.27
CA LEU A 150 15.95 6.55 -13.53
C LEU A 150 15.39 5.48 -12.58
N ILE A 151 14.78 5.89 -11.47
CA ILE A 151 14.17 4.98 -10.51
C ILE A 151 12.72 4.70 -10.94
N SER A 152 12.32 3.43 -10.86
CA SER A 152 10.99 3.02 -11.28
C SER A 152 9.88 3.63 -10.40
N THR A 153 8.73 3.89 -11.00
CA THR A 153 7.51 4.32 -10.26
C THR A 153 7.14 3.34 -9.14
N GLN A 154 7.39 2.04 -9.35
CA GLN A 154 7.14 0.98 -8.37
C GLN A 154 8.03 1.16 -7.12
N ASP A 155 9.31 1.42 -7.33
CA ASP A 155 10.28 1.59 -6.23
C ASP A 155 9.98 2.86 -5.43
N LEU A 156 9.66 3.96 -6.11
CA LEU A 156 9.21 5.21 -5.47
C LEU A 156 7.94 4.99 -4.63
N ALA A 157 6.98 4.23 -5.16
CA ALA A 157 5.75 3.91 -4.45
C ALA A 157 6.00 3.08 -3.17
N VAL A 158 6.99 2.19 -3.20
CA VAL A 158 7.44 1.42 -2.02
C VAL A 158 8.10 2.33 -1.00
N MET A 159 8.97 3.24 -1.43
CA MET A 159 9.60 4.23 -0.54
C MET A 159 8.57 5.13 0.15
N VAL A 160 7.58 5.64 -0.59
CA VAL A 160 6.46 6.44 -0.03
C VAL A 160 5.70 5.63 1.03
N SER A 161 5.50 4.33 0.79
CA SER A 161 4.84 3.45 1.76
C SER A 161 5.68 3.26 3.03
N ALA A 162 7.00 3.13 2.89
CA ALA A 162 7.93 3.06 4.04
C ALA A 162 7.91 4.35 4.87
N VAL A 163 7.88 5.52 4.22
CA VAL A 163 7.74 6.82 4.90
C VAL A 163 6.40 6.89 5.66
N THR A 164 5.30 6.43 5.03
CA THR A 164 3.98 6.38 5.67
C THR A 164 4.00 5.51 6.93
N LEU A 165 4.56 4.31 6.86
CA LEU A 165 4.67 3.42 8.02
C LEU A 165 5.60 3.97 9.10
N SER A 166 6.68 4.67 8.72
CA SER A 166 7.55 5.34 9.67
C SER A 166 6.83 6.44 10.45
N LEU A 167 6.03 7.27 9.76
CA LEU A 167 5.22 8.31 10.38
C LEU A 167 4.10 7.74 11.27
N LEU A 168 3.68 6.50 11.04
CA LEU A 168 2.78 5.81 11.98
C LEU A 168 3.45 5.50 13.33
N ARG A 169 4.77 5.35 13.37
CA ARG A 169 5.51 5.12 14.61
C ARG A 169 5.90 6.40 15.31
N VAL A 170 6.53 7.29 14.58
CA VAL A 170 7.12 8.53 15.08
C VAL A 170 6.88 9.65 14.09
N PHE A 171 6.50 10.83 14.57
CA PHE A 171 6.41 12.00 13.72
C PHE A 171 7.79 12.58 13.45
N ASP A 172 8.11 12.69 12.17
CA ASP A 172 9.26 13.44 11.65
C ASP A 172 8.78 14.46 10.60
N ASN A 173 9.02 15.74 10.85
CA ASN A 173 8.59 16.81 9.95
C ASN A 173 9.27 16.73 8.57
N LYS A 174 10.49 16.20 8.47
CA LYS A 174 11.18 16.02 7.18
C LYS A 174 10.51 14.94 6.34
N LYS A 175 10.12 13.83 6.96
CA LYS A 175 9.35 12.76 6.31
C LYS A 175 7.95 13.22 5.90
N PHE A 176 7.30 14.03 6.73
CA PHE A 176 6.01 14.60 6.37
C PHE A 176 6.14 15.56 5.17
N ASN A 177 7.17 16.41 5.14
CA ASN A 177 7.47 17.26 4.00
C ASN A 177 7.84 16.46 2.74
N PHE A 178 8.51 15.32 2.89
CA PHE A 178 8.73 14.39 1.77
C PHE A 178 7.41 13.91 1.16
N LEU A 179 6.41 13.54 1.98
CA LEU A 179 5.09 13.16 1.45
C LEU A 179 4.40 14.32 0.73
N LEU A 180 4.54 15.56 1.22
CA LEU A 180 3.99 16.74 0.53
C LEU A 180 4.63 16.96 -0.85
N GLU A 181 5.92 16.69 -0.99
CA GLU A 181 6.58 16.74 -2.31
C GLU A 181 6.20 15.53 -3.17
N ALA A 182 6.14 14.32 -2.61
CA ALA A 182 5.73 13.12 -3.32
C ALA A 182 4.29 13.22 -3.85
N TYR A 183 3.42 13.98 -3.21
CA TYR A 183 2.07 14.27 -3.72
C TYR A 183 2.09 15.07 -5.04
N LYS A 184 3.13 15.88 -5.27
CA LYS A 184 3.27 16.66 -6.51
C LYS A 184 3.83 15.85 -7.69
N HIS A 185 4.22 14.61 -7.44
CA HIS A 185 4.78 13.74 -8.47
C HIS A 185 3.74 13.42 -9.56
N GLU A 186 4.16 13.35 -10.82
CA GLU A 186 3.27 13.11 -11.96
C GLU A 186 2.64 11.72 -11.95
N GLU A 187 3.35 10.73 -11.43
CA GLU A 187 2.92 9.34 -11.37
C GLU A 187 1.87 9.10 -10.29
N LEU A 188 0.69 8.63 -10.71
CA LEU A 188 -0.46 8.39 -9.81
C LEU A 188 -0.14 7.39 -8.68
N GLN A 189 0.72 6.39 -8.92
CA GLN A 189 1.13 5.43 -7.88
C GLN A 189 1.89 6.11 -6.74
N VAL A 190 2.66 7.14 -7.04
CA VAL A 190 3.45 7.90 -6.06
C VAL A 190 2.55 8.92 -5.36
N ASN A 191 1.87 9.77 -6.12
CA ASN A 191 1.12 10.88 -5.55
C ASN A 191 -0.09 10.43 -4.72
N GLN A 192 -0.84 9.41 -5.16
CA GLN A 192 -2.00 8.94 -4.40
C GLN A 192 -1.60 8.20 -3.11
N ARG A 193 -0.49 7.46 -3.13
CA ARG A 193 0.06 6.86 -1.90
C ARG A 193 0.56 7.92 -0.93
N ALA A 194 1.24 8.95 -1.44
CA ALA A 194 1.68 10.08 -0.63
C ALA A 194 0.49 10.78 0.02
N LEU A 195 -0.60 11.00 -0.71
CA LEU A 195 -1.80 11.63 -0.17
C LEU A 195 -2.47 10.78 0.92
N VAL A 196 -2.56 9.46 0.74
CA VAL A 196 -3.04 8.55 1.80
C VAL A 196 -2.13 8.64 3.03
N GLY A 197 -0.80 8.68 2.83
CA GLY A 197 0.18 8.87 3.92
C GLY A 197 0.02 10.20 4.65
N ILE A 198 -0.23 11.29 3.92
CA ILE A 198 -0.54 12.62 4.47
C ILE A 198 -1.79 12.56 5.36
N VAL A 199 -2.88 11.97 4.87
CA VAL A 199 -4.14 11.82 5.63
C VAL A 199 -3.93 11.06 6.92
N ILE A 200 -3.18 9.95 6.86
CA ILE A 200 -2.86 9.13 8.04
C ILE A 200 -2.02 9.94 9.04
N ALA A 201 -0.96 10.62 8.55
CA ALA A 201 -0.07 11.41 9.39
C ALA A 201 -0.80 12.60 10.06
N ILE A 202 -1.65 13.31 9.32
CA ILE A 202 -2.47 14.40 9.86
C ILE A 202 -3.41 13.86 10.93
N SER A 203 -4.10 12.75 10.68
CA SER A 203 -5.04 12.14 11.63
C SER A 203 -4.37 11.73 12.95
N LYS A 204 -3.09 11.37 12.92
CA LYS A 204 -2.35 10.97 14.11
C LYS A 204 -1.62 12.12 14.80
N HIS A 205 -1.05 13.04 14.03
CA HIS A 205 -0.04 13.99 14.48
C HIS A 205 -0.44 15.46 14.32
N GLU A 206 -1.72 15.77 14.20
CA GLU A 206 -2.23 17.12 14.04
C GLU A 206 -1.54 18.15 14.94
N LYS A 207 -1.50 17.88 16.25
CA LYS A 207 -0.90 18.78 17.25
C LYS A 207 0.61 18.98 17.04
N ARG A 208 1.30 17.98 16.52
CA ARG A 208 2.75 18.06 16.25
C ARG A 208 3.01 18.85 14.97
N ILE A 209 2.24 18.59 13.91
CA ILE A 209 2.32 19.30 12.63
C ILE A 209 2.08 20.81 12.84
N ALA A 210 1.11 21.16 13.66
CA ALA A 210 0.78 22.57 14.00
C ALA A 210 1.96 23.35 14.62
N LEU A 211 2.99 22.66 15.12
CA LEU A 211 4.19 23.30 15.64
C LEU A 211 5.17 23.75 14.53
N TYR A 212 4.94 23.38 13.26
CA TYR A 212 5.81 23.70 12.13
C TYR A 212 5.11 24.65 11.15
N PRO A 213 5.21 25.99 11.35
CA PRO A 213 4.45 26.97 10.55
C PRO A 213 4.69 26.88 9.05
N GLU A 214 5.92 26.57 8.61
CA GLU A 214 6.25 26.41 7.19
C GLU A 214 5.51 25.21 6.58
N THR A 215 5.45 24.11 7.31
CA THR A 215 4.74 22.89 6.88
C THR A 215 3.23 23.14 6.85
N VAL A 216 2.70 23.84 7.85
CA VAL A 216 1.29 24.25 7.88
C VAL A 216 0.95 25.16 6.69
N SER A 217 1.80 26.15 6.38
CA SER A 217 1.61 27.04 5.22
C SER A 217 1.61 26.26 3.90
N ARG A 218 2.52 25.29 3.75
CA ARG A 218 2.56 24.43 2.56
C ARG A 218 1.29 23.58 2.42
N LEU A 219 0.79 23.04 3.54
CA LEU A 219 -0.44 22.27 3.55
C LEU A 219 -1.65 23.16 3.22
N SER A 220 -1.71 24.37 3.77
CA SER A 220 -2.77 25.33 3.47
C SER A 220 -2.84 25.70 1.98
N LEU A 221 -1.67 25.88 1.34
CA LEU A 221 -1.63 26.12 -0.11
C LEU A 221 -2.19 24.93 -0.91
N LEU A 222 -1.89 23.71 -0.51
CA LEU A 222 -2.47 22.51 -1.16
C LEU A 222 -4.00 22.45 -0.94
N CYS A 223 -4.50 22.88 0.23
CA CYS A 223 -5.93 22.92 0.50
C CYS A 223 -6.70 23.94 -0.36
N GLU A 224 -6.03 24.93 -0.96
CA GLU A 224 -6.63 25.85 -1.94
C GLU A 224 -6.93 25.16 -3.28
N GLU A 225 -6.21 24.06 -3.60
CA GLU A 225 -6.41 23.31 -4.84
C GLU A 225 -7.66 22.43 -4.78
N GLU A 226 -8.60 22.61 -5.73
CA GLU A 226 -9.83 21.82 -5.81
C GLU A 226 -9.54 20.31 -5.97
N SER A 227 -8.52 19.97 -6.76
CA SER A 227 -8.08 18.59 -6.97
C SER A 227 -7.64 17.91 -5.68
N PHE A 228 -6.90 18.63 -4.83
CA PHE A 228 -6.45 18.14 -3.54
C PHE A 228 -7.65 17.87 -2.61
N ARG A 229 -8.57 18.82 -2.47
CA ARG A 229 -9.78 18.66 -1.65
C ARG A 229 -10.65 17.50 -2.10
N LYS A 230 -10.85 17.35 -3.41
CA LYS A 230 -11.62 16.23 -3.99
C LYS A 230 -10.95 14.88 -3.70
N ASN A 231 -9.63 14.79 -3.82
CA ASN A 231 -8.89 13.58 -3.52
C ASN A 231 -8.90 13.26 -2.01
N LEU A 232 -8.77 14.27 -1.13
CA LEU A 232 -8.91 14.11 0.32
C LEU A 232 -10.27 13.51 0.67
N TYR A 233 -11.36 14.09 0.14
CA TYR A 233 -12.71 13.57 0.34
C TYR A 233 -12.81 12.10 -0.08
N THR A 234 -12.30 11.79 -1.25
CA THR A 234 -12.32 10.42 -1.80
C THR A 234 -11.59 9.45 -0.88
N ILE A 235 -10.42 9.83 -0.37
CA ILE A 235 -9.62 9.00 0.55
C ILE A 235 -10.33 8.82 1.88
N GLN A 236 -10.89 9.88 2.46
CA GLN A 236 -11.65 9.77 3.70
C GLN A 236 -12.85 8.82 3.56
N MET A 237 -13.62 8.96 2.49
CA MET A 237 -14.74 8.05 2.22
C MET A 237 -14.27 6.62 2.06
N GLN A 238 -13.15 6.39 1.35
CA GLN A 238 -12.60 5.05 1.18
C GLN A 238 -12.10 4.45 2.51
N LEU A 239 -11.47 5.23 3.38
CA LEU A 239 -11.05 4.77 4.72
C LEU A 239 -12.27 4.37 5.58
N LEU A 240 -13.35 5.16 5.53
CA LEU A 240 -14.60 4.86 6.25
C LEU A 240 -15.25 3.57 5.72
N ILE A 241 -15.34 3.41 4.40
CA ILE A 241 -15.90 2.21 3.77
C ILE A 241 -15.04 0.97 4.10
N THR A 242 -13.71 1.11 4.05
CA THR A 242 -12.79 0.01 4.34
C THR A 242 -12.90 -0.47 5.79
N ARG A 243 -13.27 0.37 6.74
CA ARG A 243 -13.56 -0.06 8.13
C ARG A 243 -14.70 -1.06 8.23
N GLU A 244 -15.67 -1.00 7.32
CA GLU A 244 -16.80 -1.93 7.29
C GLU A 244 -16.43 -3.30 6.71
N THR A 245 -15.23 -3.47 6.14
CA THR A 245 -14.78 -4.74 5.53
C THR A 245 -14.95 -5.94 6.47
N THR A 246 -14.71 -5.79 7.78
CA THR A 246 -14.88 -6.89 8.73
C THR A 246 -16.34 -7.39 8.78
N LYS A 247 -17.32 -6.49 8.71
CA LYS A 247 -18.75 -6.85 8.72
C LYS A 247 -19.15 -7.49 7.40
N ILE A 248 -18.67 -6.92 6.29
CA ILE A 248 -18.91 -7.43 4.94
C ILE A 248 -18.29 -8.84 4.81
N ASP A 249 -17.04 -9.01 5.25
CA ASP A 249 -16.33 -10.29 5.25
C ASP A 249 -17.09 -11.37 6.05
N LYS A 250 -17.62 -10.99 7.23
CA LYS A 250 -18.44 -11.88 8.03
C LYS A 250 -19.70 -12.31 7.26
N LYS A 251 -20.44 -11.37 6.68
CA LYS A 251 -21.64 -11.67 5.88
C LYS A 251 -21.30 -12.51 4.64
N MET A 252 -20.18 -12.23 3.98
CA MET A 252 -19.69 -13.05 2.87
C MET A 252 -19.47 -14.50 3.27
N ARG A 253 -18.77 -14.75 4.41
CA ARG A 253 -18.46 -16.12 4.87
C ARG A 253 -19.65 -16.87 5.43
N GLU A 254 -20.53 -16.20 6.18
CA GLU A 254 -21.61 -16.86 6.90
C GLU A 254 -22.88 -17.03 6.04
N GLU A 255 -23.12 -16.14 5.09
CA GLU A 255 -24.36 -16.12 4.32
C GLU A 255 -24.14 -16.33 2.82
N ILE A 256 -23.24 -15.55 2.17
CA ILE A 256 -23.17 -15.50 0.71
C ILE A 256 -22.41 -16.69 0.14
N ILE A 257 -21.17 -16.92 0.59
CA ILE A 257 -20.31 -18.01 0.07
C ILE A 257 -20.94 -19.39 0.28
N PRO A 258 -21.48 -19.74 1.47
CA PRO A 258 -22.11 -21.06 1.67
C PRO A 258 -23.29 -21.29 0.74
N GLU A 259 -24.08 -20.24 0.48
CA GLU A 259 -25.23 -20.34 -0.39
C GLU A 259 -24.82 -20.45 -1.86
N MET A 260 -23.81 -19.68 -2.28
CA MET A 260 -23.21 -19.87 -3.61
C MET A 260 -22.65 -21.28 -3.81
N MET A 261 -21.95 -21.83 -2.81
CA MET A 261 -21.39 -23.19 -2.86
C MET A 261 -22.47 -24.26 -2.89
N LYS A 262 -23.57 -24.09 -2.16
CA LYS A 262 -24.72 -24.99 -2.18
C LYS A 262 -25.38 -25.02 -3.56
N ASN A 263 -25.52 -23.87 -4.14
CA ASN A 263 -26.14 -23.69 -5.45
C ASN A 263 -25.20 -24.09 -6.61
N ALA A 264 -23.89 -23.89 -6.48
CA ALA A 264 -22.91 -24.35 -7.46
C ALA A 264 -22.91 -25.88 -7.65
N LYS A 265 -23.26 -26.66 -6.61
CA LYS A 265 -23.44 -28.11 -6.73
C LYS A 265 -24.69 -28.49 -7.60
N GLN A 266 -25.71 -27.66 -7.58
CA GLN A 266 -26.91 -27.85 -8.42
C GLN A 266 -26.67 -27.39 -9.86
N LEU A 267 -25.85 -26.35 -10.06
CA LEU A 267 -25.44 -25.91 -11.41
C LEU A 267 -24.57 -26.95 -12.15
N ASN A 268 -23.91 -27.86 -11.44
CA ASN A 268 -23.18 -28.98 -12.01
C ASN A 268 -24.06 -30.22 -12.29
N ASP A 269 -25.35 -30.17 -12.02
CA ASP A 269 -26.29 -31.24 -12.38
C ASP A 269 -26.46 -31.27 -13.92
N PRO A 270 -26.35 -32.44 -14.57
CA PRO A 270 -26.54 -32.58 -16.03
C PRO A 270 -27.85 -32.02 -16.55
N LYS A 271 -28.88 -31.87 -15.72
CA LYS A 271 -30.18 -31.26 -16.09
C LYS A 271 -30.11 -29.74 -16.29
N PHE A 272 -29.06 -29.08 -15.79
CA PHE A 272 -28.82 -27.64 -15.92
C PHE A 272 -27.62 -27.32 -16.83
N ARG A 273 -27.12 -28.33 -17.60
CA ARG A 273 -26.12 -28.05 -18.65
C ARG A 273 -26.84 -27.29 -19.78
N PHE A 274 -26.26 -26.13 -20.12
CA PHE A 274 -26.65 -25.40 -21.33
C PHE A 274 -26.59 -26.35 -22.53
N ASP A 275 -27.68 -26.53 -23.23
CA ASP A 275 -27.67 -27.13 -24.55
C ASP A 275 -27.10 -26.07 -25.49
N GLU A 276 -25.96 -26.37 -26.14
CA GLU A 276 -25.19 -25.42 -26.97
C GLU A 276 -25.93 -24.97 -28.25
N SER A 277 -27.22 -25.35 -28.38
CA SER A 277 -28.07 -25.11 -29.53
C SER A 277 -29.16 -24.06 -29.34
N GLU A 278 -29.31 -23.45 -28.15
CA GLU A 278 -30.37 -22.49 -27.90
C GLU A 278 -29.93 -21.03 -28.06
N ASP A 279 -30.80 -20.27 -28.79
CA ASP A 279 -30.65 -18.86 -29.11
C ASP A 279 -30.44 -18.01 -27.82
N PRO A 280 -29.55 -17.01 -27.80
CA PRO A 280 -29.31 -16.15 -26.62
C PRO A 280 -30.54 -15.41 -26.10
N GLU A 281 -31.61 -15.29 -26.91
CA GLU A 281 -32.87 -14.68 -26.50
C GLU A 281 -33.80 -15.64 -25.73
N GLU A 282 -33.55 -16.96 -25.77
CA GLU A 282 -34.25 -17.97 -24.96
C GLU A 282 -33.43 -18.36 -23.74
N ARG A 283 -33.15 -17.37 -22.86
CA ARG A 283 -32.65 -17.68 -21.49
C ARG A 283 -33.69 -18.60 -20.84
N ASN A 284 -33.22 -19.78 -20.41
CA ASN A 284 -34.09 -20.77 -19.78
C ASN A 284 -34.92 -20.12 -18.64
N PRO A 285 -36.20 -19.89 -18.77
CA PRO A 285 -37.01 -19.21 -17.75
C PRO A 285 -36.96 -19.91 -16.40
N GLU A 286 -36.73 -21.24 -16.39
CA GLU A 286 -36.60 -22.05 -15.18
C GLU A 286 -35.33 -21.69 -14.40
N TRP A 287 -34.26 -21.25 -15.08
CA TRP A 287 -33.02 -20.84 -14.44
C TRP A 287 -33.16 -19.46 -13.79
N GLU A 288 -33.76 -18.48 -14.45
CA GLU A 288 -34.04 -17.15 -13.89
C GLU A 288 -35.02 -17.27 -12.70
N GLU A 289 -36.10 -18.06 -12.87
CA GLU A 289 -37.09 -18.32 -11.82
C GLU A 289 -36.47 -19.05 -10.62
N TRP A 290 -35.49 -19.94 -10.84
CA TRP A 290 -34.75 -20.62 -9.80
C TRP A 290 -33.76 -19.69 -9.11
N MET A 291 -33.04 -18.84 -9.84
CA MET A 291 -32.15 -17.82 -9.30
C MET A 291 -32.88 -16.82 -8.40
N ASP A 292 -34.07 -16.42 -8.83
CA ASP A 292 -34.95 -15.53 -8.04
C ASP A 292 -35.53 -16.26 -6.82
N LYS A 293 -36.01 -17.47 -6.97
CA LYS A 293 -36.52 -18.28 -5.87
C LYS A 293 -35.47 -18.65 -4.83
N SER A 294 -34.19 -18.76 -5.24
CA SER A 294 -33.05 -19.02 -4.33
C SER A 294 -32.60 -17.79 -3.61
N GLY A 295 -33.03 -16.57 -3.96
CA GLY A 295 -32.52 -15.30 -3.44
C GLY A 295 -31.07 -14.98 -3.84
N MET A 296 -30.53 -15.72 -4.81
CA MET A 296 -29.15 -15.57 -5.25
C MET A 296 -28.95 -14.26 -6.01
N ASN A 297 -29.93 -13.87 -6.85
CA ASN A 297 -29.87 -12.60 -7.59
C ASN A 297 -29.75 -11.41 -6.67
N ASP A 298 -30.55 -11.38 -5.59
CA ASP A 298 -30.49 -10.29 -4.60
C ASP A 298 -29.13 -10.20 -3.92
N LYS A 299 -28.52 -11.34 -3.60
CA LYS A 299 -27.20 -11.39 -2.97
C LYS A 299 -26.07 -10.97 -3.90
N ILE A 300 -26.10 -11.42 -5.16
CA ILE A 300 -25.14 -10.99 -6.18
C ILE A 300 -25.29 -9.49 -6.43
N LYS A 301 -26.51 -8.98 -6.50
CA LYS A 301 -26.78 -7.56 -6.66
C LYS A 301 -26.27 -6.75 -5.46
N GLU A 302 -26.55 -7.19 -4.23
CA GLU A 302 -26.07 -6.55 -3.00
C GLU A 302 -24.53 -6.52 -2.97
N MET A 303 -23.86 -7.62 -3.33
CA MET A 303 -22.40 -7.68 -3.44
C MET A 303 -21.87 -6.70 -4.49
N GLY A 304 -22.54 -6.62 -5.65
CA GLY A 304 -22.21 -5.66 -6.71
C GLY A 304 -22.36 -4.21 -6.26
N GLU A 305 -23.41 -3.89 -5.52
CA GLU A 305 -23.65 -2.56 -4.95
C GLU A 305 -22.55 -2.17 -3.94
N TRP A 306 -22.14 -3.08 -3.05
CA TRP A 306 -21.01 -2.86 -2.16
C TRP A 306 -19.71 -2.62 -2.91
N GLN A 307 -19.46 -3.43 -3.94
CA GLN A 307 -18.25 -3.30 -4.77
C GLN A 307 -18.23 -1.96 -5.51
N MET A 308 -19.37 -1.53 -6.08
CA MET A 308 -19.49 -0.23 -6.74
C MET A 308 -19.32 0.94 -5.76
N ALA A 309 -19.80 0.78 -4.53
CA ALA A 309 -19.56 1.74 -3.47
C ALA A 309 -18.09 1.81 -3.01
N GLY A 310 -17.24 0.87 -3.44
CA GLY A 310 -15.81 0.81 -3.10
C GLY A 310 -15.50 -0.10 -1.91
N ALA A 311 -16.48 -0.89 -1.45
CA ALA A 311 -16.25 -1.85 -0.37
C ALA A 311 -15.44 -3.06 -0.84
N ASP A 312 -14.71 -3.66 0.09
CA ASP A 312 -13.91 -4.84 -0.15
C ASP A 312 -14.72 -6.10 0.13
N VAL A 313 -15.14 -6.77 -0.93
CA VAL A 313 -15.90 -8.02 -0.89
C VAL A 313 -15.01 -9.26 -1.03
N TYR A 314 -13.70 -9.09 -1.27
CA TYR A 314 -12.78 -10.17 -1.60
C TYR A 314 -11.85 -10.59 -0.45
N MET A 315 -11.97 -9.98 0.72
CA MET A 315 -11.09 -10.25 1.87
C MET A 315 -10.96 -11.74 2.19
N SER A 316 -12.11 -12.45 2.29
CA SER A 316 -12.15 -13.89 2.58
C SER A 316 -11.43 -14.74 1.54
N SER A 317 -11.57 -14.39 0.27
CA SER A 317 -11.01 -15.15 -0.84
C SER A 317 -9.47 -15.14 -0.85
N PHE A 318 -8.86 -14.03 -0.42
CA PHE A 318 -7.41 -13.84 -0.47
C PHE A 318 -6.70 -14.01 0.87
N ALA A 319 -7.42 -14.07 2.00
CA ALA A 319 -6.81 -14.12 3.33
C ALA A 319 -5.83 -15.28 3.51
N GLN A 320 -6.20 -16.50 3.05
CA GLN A 320 -5.33 -17.67 3.17
C GLN A 320 -4.09 -17.60 2.28
N LEU A 321 -4.19 -16.93 1.13
CA LEU A 321 -3.10 -16.78 0.17
C LEU A 321 -2.01 -15.80 0.65
N LYS A 322 -2.25 -15.05 1.73
CA LYS A 322 -1.24 -14.18 2.36
C LYS A 322 -0.21 -14.96 3.19
N GLN A 323 -0.31 -16.28 3.25
CA GLN A 323 0.67 -17.13 3.92
C GLN A 323 1.86 -17.52 3.04
N TYR A 324 1.83 -17.20 1.75
CA TYR A 324 2.98 -17.41 0.86
C TYR A 324 4.25 -16.74 1.40
N PRO A 325 5.44 -17.36 1.24
CA PRO A 325 6.72 -16.78 1.69
C PRO A 325 6.97 -15.37 1.17
N PHE A 326 6.46 -15.03 0.01
CA PHE A 326 6.49 -13.70 -0.57
C PHE A 326 6.03 -12.61 0.43
N PHE A 327 4.97 -12.85 1.20
CA PHE A 327 4.43 -11.91 2.18
C PHE A 327 5.15 -11.92 3.54
N HIS A 328 6.24 -12.68 3.71
CA HIS A 328 7.08 -12.56 4.90
C HIS A 328 7.87 -11.25 4.90
N GLN A 329 8.20 -10.73 3.73
CA GLN A 329 8.85 -9.43 3.56
C GLN A 329 7.80 -8.31 3.58
N ILE A 330 8.02 -7.29 4.44
CA ILE A 330 7.03 -6.20 4.61
C ILE A 330 6.88 -5.36 3.33
N SER A 331 7.98 -5.03 2.65
CA SER A 331 7.97 -4.25 1.41
C SER A 331 7.04 -4.83 0.35
N HIS A 332 6.93 -6.16 0.28
CA HIS A 332 6.10 -6.85 -0.71
C HIS A 332 4.58 -6.61 -0.53
N TRP A 333 4.13 -6.21 0.64
CA TRP A 333 2.73 -5.82 0.85
C TRP A 333 2.37 -4.53 0.12
N PHE A 334 3.38 -3.72 -0.17
CA PHE A 334 3.21 -2.38 -0.74
C PHE A 334 3.79 -2.25 -2.15
N TYR A 335 4.36 -3.32 -2.72
CA TYR A 335 4.89 -3.29 -4.07
C TYR A 335 3.73 -3.22 -5.08
N PRO A 336 3.66 -2.21 -5.96
CA PRO A 336 2.70 -2.19 -7.04
C PRO A 336 2.86 -3.44 -7.90
N PHE A 337 1.75 -4.04 -8.34
CA PHE A 337 1.83 -5.29 -9.09
C PHE A 337 2.68 -5.16 -10.35
N ASP A 338 3.72 -5.98 -10.42
CA ASP A 338 4.64 -6.07 -11.55
C ASP A 338 4.87 -7.53 -11.94
N LEU A 339 4.49 -7.87 -13.16
CA LEU A 339 4.66 -9.21 -13.73
C LEU A 339 6.11 -9.52 -14.07
N ASN A 340 6.99 -8.51 -14.11
CA ASN A 340 8.42 -8.70 -14.40
C ASN A 340 9.22 -9.21 -13.20
N LEU A 341 8.63 -9.26 -12.00
CA LEU A 341 9.30 -9.86 -10.86
C LEU A 341 9.73 -11.31 -11.16
N PRO A 342 10.96 -11.72 -10.80
CA PRO A 342 11.50 -13.05 -11.11
C PRO A 342 10.58 -14.19 -10.69
N ILE A 343 9.95 -14.07 -9.52
CA ILE A 343 9.02 -15.08 -9.00
C ILE A 343 7.80 -15.29 -9.91
N LEU A 344 7.41 -14.29 -10.69
CA LEU A 344 6.26 -14.33 -11.61
C LEU A 344 6.67 -14.61 -13.06
N SER A 345 7.98 -14.70 -13.37
CA SER A 345 8.49 -14.89 -14.73
C SER A 345 7.87 -16.08 -15.48
N PRO A 346 7.53 -17.23 -14.83
CA PRO A 346 6.89 -18.33 -15.53
C PRO A 346 5.49 -18.02 -16.04
N LEU A 347 4.78 -17.04 -15.41
CA LEU A 347 3.44 -16.64 -15.81
C LEU A 347 3.42 -15.66 -16.98
N LYS A 348 4.57 -15.10 -17.37
CA LYS A 348 4.65 -14.13 -18.45
C LYS A 348 4.19 -14.71 -19.79
N LYS A 349 4.53 -15.96 -20.07
CA LYS A 349 4.06 -16.67 -21.26
C LYS A 349 2.55 -16.85 -21.24
N ASP A 350 1.98 -17.26 -20.11
CA ASP A 350 0.54 -17.46 -19.93
C ASP A 350 -0.22 -16.12 -20.05
N PHE A 351 0.38 -15.04 -19.56
CA PHE A 351 -0.16 -13.68 -19.68
C PHE A 351 -0.16 -13.19 -21.14
N ASP A 352 0.90 -13.43 -21.89
CA ASP A 352 1.04 -12.94 -23.26
C ASP A 352 0.29 -13.81 -24.29
N SER A 353 0.06 -15.10 -24.00
CA SER A 353 -0.48 -16.08 -24.95
C SER A 353 -1.97 -15.93 -25.20
N SER A 354 -2.74 -15.41 -24.25
CA SER A 354 -4.20 -15.27 -24.36
C SER A 354 -4.64 -13.83 -24.15
N ALA A 355 -5.58 -13.37 -24.97
CA ALA A 355 -6.23 -12.07 -24.81
C ALA A 355 -7.06 -12.01 -23.53
N PHE A 356 -7.65 -13.12 -23.10
CA PHE A 356 -8.64 -13.23 -22.02
C PHE A 356 -8.19 -14.17 -20.89
N SER A 357 -6.92 -14.12 -20.49
CA SER A 357 -6.48 -14.93 -19.36
C SER A 357 -7.06 -14.42 -18.02
N PRO A 358 -7.39 -15.33 -17.06
CA PRO A 358 -7.84 -14.94 -15.72
C PRO A 358 -6.90 -13.96 -15.04
N LEU A 359 -5.60 -14.12 -15.28
CA LEU A 359 -4.57 -13.24 -14.73
C LEU A 359 -4.69 -11.82 -15.30
N LYS A 360 -4.94 -11.66 -16.61
CA LYS A 360 -5.14 -10.33 -17.22
C LYS A 360 -6.33 -9.60 -16.60
N LEU A 361 -7.44 -10.30 -16.41
CA LEU A 361 -8.63 -9.70 -15.80
C LEU A 361 -8.36 -9.17 -14.40
N ILE A 362 -7.69 -9.94 -13.56
CA ILE A 362 -7.38 -9.52 -12.19
C ILE A 362 -6.34 -8.40 -12.18
N VAL A 363 -5.33 -8.47 -13.03
CA VAL A 363 -4.27 -7.44 -13.12
C VAL A 363 -4.83 -6.09 -13.56
N HIS A 364 -5.74 -6.07 -14.54
CA HIS A 364 -6.34 -4.84 -15.04
C HIS A 364 -7.50 -4.33 -14.19
N SER A 365 -8.08 -5.17 -13.35
CA SER A 365 -9.18 -4.77 -12.46
C SER A 365 -8.72 -3.77 -11.38
N ASP A 366 -9.52 -2.73 -11.20
CA ASP A 366 -9.36 -1.76 -10.10
C ASP A 366 -9.93 -2.26 -8.76
N TYR A 367 -10.63 -3.40 -8.76
CA TYR A 367 -11.27 -3.95 -7.57
C TYR A 367 -10.32 -4.74 -6.67
N PHE A 368 -9.21 -5.24 -7.22
CA PHE A 368 -8.21 -6.00 -6.47
C PHE A 368 -7.02 -5.12 -6.11
N CYS A 369 -6.64 -5.12 -4.86
CA CYS A 369 -5.41 -4.46 -4.42
C CYS A 369 -4.16 -5.21 -4.92
N ASN A 370 -3.00 -4.56 -4.88
CA ASN A 370 -1.78 -5.15 -5.45
C ASN A 370 -1.38 -6.44 -4.74
N SER A 371 -1.50 -6.49 -3.41
CA SER A 371 -1.19 -7.71 -2.65
C SER A 371 -2.13 -8.88 -3.00
N ASP A 372 -3.40 -8.63 -3.37
CA ASP A 372 -4.32 -9.66 -3.83
C ASP A 372 -3.95 -10.15 -5.24
N LYS A 373 -3.52 -9.25 -6.13
CA LYS A 373 -3.01 -9.61 -7.47
C LYS A 373 -1.78 -10.52 -7.37
N TYR A 374 -0.85 -10.23 -6.46
CA TYR A 374 0.27 -11.14 -6.16
C TYR A 374 -0.19 -12.47 -5.61
N SER A 375 -1.14 -12.48 -4.67
CA SER A 375 -1.69 -13.72 -4.13
C SER A 375 -2.29 -14.61 -5.19
N PHE A 376 -3.06 -14.03 -6.11
CA PHE A 376 -3.67 -14.73 -7.22
C PHE A 376 -2.63 -15.26 -8.21
N ALA A 377 -1.64 -14.44 -8.59
CA ALA A 377 -0.57 -14.86 -9.47
C ALA A 377 0.24 -16.02 -8.88
N LEU A 378 0.57 -15.96 -7.59
CA LEU A 378 1.28 -17.04 -6.88
C LEU A 378 0.42 -18.31 -6.77
N ALA A 379 -0.90 -18.18 -6.60
CA ALA A 379 -1.80 -19.33 -6.60
C ALA A 379 -1.84 -20.01 -7.97
N ILE A 380 -1.94 -19.23 -9.06
CA ILE A 380 -1.87 -19.75 -10.43
C ILE A 380 -0.51 -20.46 -10.66
N LEU A 381 0.59 -19.86 -10.22
CA LEU A 381 1.93 -20.43 -10.37
C LEU A 381 2.05 -21.79 -9.67
N GLY A 382 1.34 -21.98 -8.55
CA GLY A 382 1.26 -23.26 -7.84
C GLY A 382 0.40 -24.34 -8.53
N MET A 383 -0.39 -23.99 -9.56
CA MET A 383 -1.23 -24.94 -10.29
C MET A 383 -0.39 -25.72 -11.34
N PRO A 384 -0.71 -27.01 -11.59
CA PRO A 384 -0.14 -27.74 -12.72
C PRO A 384 -0.41 -27.04 -14.05
N GLN A 385 0.54 -27.10 -14.99
CA GLN A 385 0.43 -26.45 -16.31
C GLN A 385 -0.86 -26.85 -17.04
N SER A 386 -1.21 -28.13 -17.02
CA SER A 386 -2.42 -28.63 -17.67
C SER A 386 -3.72 -27.99 -17.15
N MET A 387 -3.77 -27.68 -15.84
CA MET A 387 -4.93 -27.00 -15.26
C MET A 387 -4.97 -25.52 -15.65
N ARG A 388 -3.80 -24.89 -15.77
CA ARG A 388 -3.71 -23.49 -16.25
C ARG A 388 -4.18 -23.38 -17.71
N ASP A 389 -3.70 -24.30 -18.56
CA ASP A 389 -4.07 -24.36 -19.99
C ASP A 389 -5.58 -24.60 -20.16
N MET A 390 -6.17 -25.52 -19.38
CA MET A 390 -7.63 -25.77 -19.40
C MET A 390 -8.42 -24.53 -18.99
N SER A 391 -7.99 -23.86 -17.93
CA SER A 391 -8.67 -22.64 -17.44
C SER A 391 -8.64 -21.51 -18.48
N MET A 392 -7.51 -21.34 -19.19
CA MET A 392 -7.38 -20.36 -20.26
C MET A 392 -8.29 -20.71 -21.45
N GLN A 393 -8.34 -21.98 -21.88
CA GLN A 393 -9.20 -22.44 -22.98
C GLN A 393 -10.67 -22.20 -22.67
N GLN A 394 -11.12 -22.55 -21.46
CA GLN A 394 -12.51 -22.31 -21.06
C GLN A 394 -12.90 -20.83 -21.10
N MET A 395 -12.02 -19.94 -20.66
CA MET A 395 -12.30 -18.50 -20.72
C MET A 395 -12.29 -17.95 -22.15
N GLU A 396 -11.41 -18.44 -23.01
CA GLU A 396 -11.41 -18.06 -24.42
C GLU A 396 -12.69 -18.52 -25.13
N GLU A 397 -13.16 -19.73 -24.85
CA GLU A 397 -14.43 -20.24 -25.38
C GLU A 397 -15.61 -19.39 -24.90
N GLN A 398 -15.68 -19.06 -23.61
CA GLN A 398 -16.73 -18.18 -23.07
C GLN A 398 -16.68 -16.78 -23.70
N ALA A 399 -15.48 -16.21 -23.91
CA ALA A 399 -15.33 -14.91 -24.55
C ALA A 399 -15.72 -14.93 -26.05
N ARG A 400 -15.55 -16.09 -26.72
CA ARG A 400 -16.00 -16.26 -28.12
C ARG A 400 -17.55 -16.41 -28.26
N MET A 401 -18.17 -17.05 -27.28
CA MET A 401 -19.63 -17.32 -27.31
C MET A 401 -20.44 -16.10 -26.91
N ASN A 402 -19.91 -15.16 -26.13
CA ASN A 402 -20.64 -14.00 -25.64
C ASN A 402 -19.95 -12.70 -26.03
N GLU A 403 -20.45 -12.05 -27.07
CA GLU A 403 -19.89 -10.81 -27.62
C GLU A 403 -19.96 -9.64 -26.61
N GLU A 404 -21.04 -9.52 -25.84
CA GLU A 404 -21.20 -8.53 -24.79
C GLU A 404 -20.19 -8.74 -23.64
N HIS A 405 -19.92 -9.99 -23.29
CA HIS A 405 -18.90 -10.33 -22.29
C HIS A 405 -17.49 -9.97 -22.77
N ARG A 406 -17.16 -10.26 -24.03
CA ARG A 406 -15.91 -9.89 -24.68
C ARG A 406 -15.70 -8.37 -24.65
N ASP A 407 -16.70 -7.59 -25.05
CA ASP A 407 -16.63 -6.14 -25.10
C ASP A 407 -16.43 -5.52 -23.71
N LYS A 408 -17.10 -6.08 -22.68
CA LYS A 408 -16.88 -5.70 -21.28
C LYS A 408 -15.46 -6.00 -20.80
N LEU A 409 -14.88 -7.14 -21.18
CA LEU A 409 -13.52 -7.51 -20.83
C LEU A 409 -12.49 -6.61 -21.53
N GLU A 410 -12.70 -6.30 -22.82
CA GLU A 410 -11.86 -5.38 -23.59
C GLU A 410 -11.92 -3.97 -23.01
N ALA A 411 -13.10 -3.49 -22.66
CA ALA A 411 -13.27 -2.20 -22.00
C ALA A 411 -12.54 -2.14 -20.63
N LEU A 412 -12.58 -3.23 -19.86
CA LEU A 412 -11.84 -3.34 -18.59
C LEU A 412 -10.32 -3.25 -18.81
N MET A 413 -9.81 -3.95 -19.84
CA MET A 413 -8.37 -3.94 -20.15
C MET A 413 -7.87 -2.61 -20.70
N GLN A 414 -8.74 -1.84 -21.39
CA GLN A 414 -8.41 -0.53 -21.94
C GLN A 414 -8.59 0.61 -20.94
N LYS A 415 -9.25 0.34 -19.80
CA LYS A 415 -9.51 1.36 -18.78
C LYS A 415 -8.21 1.89 -18.19
N LYS A 416 -7.99 3.19 -18.32
CA LYS A 416 -6.86 3.87 -17.66
C LYS A 416 -7.07 3.86 -16.15
N LYS A 417 -5.99 3.64 -15.42
CA LYS A 417 -5.99 3.74 -13.95
C LYS A 417 -6.28 5.17 -13.54
N GLU A 418 -7.28 5.35 -12.68
CA GLU A 418 -7.66 6.63 -12.13
C GLU A 418 -7.10 6.80 -10.71
N ALA A 419 -6.91 8.04 -10.27
CA ALA A 419 -6.46 8.38 -8.92
C ALA A 419 -7.28 7.67 -7.83
N LYS A 420 -8.62 7.68 -7.96
CA LYS A 420 -9.55 6.99 -7.05
C LYS A 420 -9.29 5.48 -6.97
N GLY A 421 -9.02 4.83 -8.09
CA GLY A 421 -8.72 3.39 -8.14
C GLY A 421 -7.41 3.07 -7.42
N ILE A 422 -6.37 3.88 -7.64
CA ILE A 422 -5.05 3.68 -7.03
C ILE A 422 -5.09 3.91 -5.52
N SER A 423 -5.69 5.01 -5.05
CA SER A 423 -5.82 5.27 -3.61
C SER A 423 -6.65 4.18 -2.92
N ARG A 424 -7.74 3.68 -3.55
CA ARG A 424 -8.52 2.54 -3.04
C ARG A 424 -7.67 1.29 -2.92
N GLN A 425 -6.94 0.90 -3.97
CA GLN A 425 -6.06 -0.27 -3.95
C GLN A 425 -5.02 -0.17 -2.84
N TYR A 426 -4.39 0.99 -2.66
CA TYR A 426 -3.40 1.19 -1.61
C TYR A 426 -4.00 1.14 -0.20
N ILE A 427 -5.18 1.72 0.01
CA ILE A 427 -5.91 1.61 1.30
C ILE A 427 -6.28 0.15 1.59
N GLN A 428 -6.67 -0.62 0.59
CA GLN A 428 -6.91 -2.06 0.73
C GLN A 428 -5.61 -2.84 1.03
N ASP A 429 -4.48 -2.51 0.39
CA ASP A 429 -3.17 -3.11 0.71
C ASP A 429 -2.79 -2.83 2.18
N LEU A 430 -2.97 -1.59 2.67
CA LEU A 430 -2.80 -1.24 4.08
C LEU A 430 -3.75 -2.07 4.98
N TYR A 431 -5.02 -2.21 4.59
CA TYR A 431 -5.98 -3.02 5.35
C TYR A 431 -5.54 -4.48 5.44
N ARG A 432 -5.12 -5.08 4.31
CA ARG A 432 -4.57 -6.44 4.27
C ARG A 432 -3.38 -6.58 5.21
N PHE A 433 -2.43 -5.64 5.15
CA PHE A 433 -1.25 -5.61 6.00
C PHE A 433 -1.63 -5.59 7.49
N PHE A 434 -2.44 -4.64 7.92
CA PHE A 434 -2.83 -4.49 9.33
C PHE A 434 -3.73 -5.62 9.86
N LYS A 435 -4.33 -6.44 9.00
CA LYS A 435 -5.20 -7.55 9.42
C LYS A 435 -4.58 -8.93 9.22
N LEU A 436 -3.74 -9.11 8.21
CA LEU A 436 -3.30 -10.44 7.77
C LEU A 436 -1.79 -10.65 7.85
N TRP A 437 -0.99 -9.60 7.98
CA TRP A 437 0.43 -9.79 8.20
C TRP A 437 0.65 -10.60 9.48
N LYS A 438 1.54 -11.60 9.43
CA LYS A 438 1.75 -12.58 10.51
C LYS A 438 2.04 -11.92 11.88
N ARG A 439 2.67 -10.75 11.86
CA ARG A 439 3.01 -9.96 13.07
C ARG A 439 2.19 -8.67 13.18
N HIS A 440 1.01 -8.61 12.57
CA HIS A 440 0.14 -7.40 12.54
C HIS A 440 -0.17 -6.83 13.94
N GLN A 441 -0.12 -7.66 14.98
CA GLN A 441 -0.35 -7.21 16.37
C GLN A 441 0.77 -6.30 16.91
N GLU A 442 1.92 -6.25 16.22
CA GLU A 442 3.03 -5.35 16.56
C GLU A 442 2.82 -3.93 16.02
N GLU A 443 1.85 -3.75 15.12
CA GLU A 443 1.52 -2.49 14.50
C GLU A 443 0.20 -1.94 15.05
N GLU A 444 0.13 -0.61 15.14
CA GLU A 444 -1.10 0.08 15.47
C GLU A 444 -2.06 0.03 14.28
N ASP A 445 -3.21 -0.61 14.47
CA ASP A 445 -4.23 -0.75 13.42
C ASP A 445 -4.96 0.56 13.18
N ILE A 446 -4.59 1.27 12.12
CA ILE A 446 -5.17 2.56 11.73
C ILE A 446 -6.69 2.48 11.48
N PHE A 447 -7.21 1.33 11.07
CA PHE A 447 -8.64 1.16 10.78
C PHE A 447 -9.53 1.11 12.04
N ARG A 448 -8.92 1.20 13.22
CA ARG A 448 -9.62 1.45 14.48
C ARG A 448 -9.80 2.94 14.78
N TRP A 449 -9.10 3.83 14.04
CA TRP A 449 -9.20 5.27 14.27
C TRP A 449 -10.50 5.84 13.70
N LYS A 450 -10.91 6.97 14.28
CA LYS A 450 -11.98 7.80 13.73
C LYS A 450 -11.34 8.81 12.78
N PHE A 451 -11.31 8.48 11.48
CA PHE A 451 -10.90 9.46 10.48
C PHE A 451 -11.98 10.54 10.35
N ASN A 452 -11.72 11.71 10.89
CA ASN A 452 -12.60 12.87 10.78
C ASN A 452 -11.77 14.08 10.31
N LEU A 453 -11.56 14.16 8.99
CA LEU A 453 -10.79 15.26 8.39
C LEU A 453 -11.54 16.58 8.41
N TRP A 454 -12.88 16.56 8.53
CA TRP A 454 -13.71 17.76 8.55
C TRP A 454 -13.52 18.60 9.82
N GLU A 455 -13.11 18.00 10.91
CA GLU A 455 -12.83 18.68 12.17
C GLU A 455 -11.33 18.95 12.36
N ASN A 456 -10.50 18.65 11.35
CA ASN A 456 -9.05 18.80 11.44
C ASN A 456 -8.65 20.25 11.19
N SER A 457 -8.06 20.90 12.19
CA SER A 457 -7.70 22.32 12.15
C SER A 457 -6.61 22.68 11.12
N LEU A 458 -5.88 21.68 10.59
CA LEU A 458 -4.82 21.89 9.60
C LEU A 458 -5.35 21.95 8.17
N LEU A 459 -6.57 21.44 7.92
CA LEU A 459 -7.12 21.32 6.58
C LEU A 459 -8.06 22.48 6.21
N GLY A 460 -8.38 23.36 7.19
CA GLY A 460 -9.32 24.45 7.02
C GLY A 460 -10.77 23.99 6.98
N ASP A 461 -11.71 24.94 6.95
CA ASP A 461 -13.15 24.70 6.85
C ASP A 461 -13.55 24.22 5.45
#